data_f665cecfac324252f20528fc49501744
#
_entry.id   f665cecfac324252f20528fc49501744
#
_cell.length_a   1.000
_cell.length_b   1.000
_cell.length_c   1.000
_cell.angle_alpha   90.00
_cell.angle_beta   90.00
_cell.angle_gamma   90.00
#
_symmetry.space_group_name_H-M   'P 1'
#
loop_
_entity.id
_entity.type
_entity.pdbx_description
1 polymer ?
#
loop_
_entity_poly.entity_id
_entity_poly.type
_entity_poly.pdbx_seq_one_letter_code
_entity_poly.pdbx_strand_id
1 'polypeptide(L)'
;MKKRIISAAILVPILFLLTLAAPVIAASLVMSALMAIAAYELLYRTGLVKRPRLVIYSCIMAAAVCMWSYFGAIHSYFVILIIVFFILMFSEMMLDHIKVHFEDLSMCFVAGLLIPYMLSSLIRILNMDLGRYVILIPFVVAFMSDAGAYFIGLKFGRHKLAPVVSPNKTIEGALGGIAFAVVSMLVYALIIDSGSTTVLRCCTASPVPCWAFSAICASPSSSGRPVSRITAI
;
A
#
# COMPACT_ATOMS: atom_id res chain seq x y z
N MET A 1 21.43 -14.25 -4.23
CA MET A 1 20.03 -14.65 -4.33
C MET A 1 19.53 -15.33 -3.06
N LYS A 2 20.19 -16.39 -2.53
CA LYS A 2 19.75 -17.15 -1.32
C LYS A 2 19.46 -16.27 -0.09
N LYS A 3 20.33 -15.30 0.24
CA LYS A 3 20.12 -14.41 1.41
C LYS A 3 18.85 -13.56 1.32
N ARG A 4 18.48 -13.09 0.11
CA ARG A 4 17.25 -12.29 -0.10
C ARG A 4 15.99 -13.13 0.02
N ILE A 5 16.03 -14.39 -0.44
CA ILE A 5 14.91 -15.34 -0.33
C ILE A 5 14.68 -15.71 1.14
N ILE A 6 15.75 -15.96 1.89
CA ILE A 6 15.65 -16.29 3.32
C ILE A 6 15.10 -15.10 4.12
N SER A 7 15.62 -13.90 3.88
CA SER A 7 15.10 -12.71 4.59
C SER A 7 13.61 -12.42 4.26
N ALA A 8 13.19 -12.57 3.01
CA ALA A 8 11.80 -12.45 2.62
C ALA A 8 10.91 -13.54 3.25
N ALA A 9 11.38 -14.80 3.25
CA ALA A 9 10.67 -15.93 3.85
C ALA A 9 10.46 -15.80 5.36
N ILE A 10 11.30 -15.04 6.06
CA ILE A 10 11.15 -14.75 7.49
C ILE A 10 10.31 -13.49 7.70
N LEU A 11 10.57 -12.44 6.95
CA LEU A 11 9.94 -11.12 7.16
C LEU A 11 8.45 -11.11 6.80
N VAL A 12 8.07 -11.80 5.73
CA VAL A 12 6.67 -11.84 5.27
C VAL A 12 5.76 -12.53 6.30
N PRO A 13 6.07 -13.73 6.84
CA PRO A 13 5.26 -14.34 7.89
C PRO A 13 5.20 -13.52 9.18
N ILE A 14 6.31 -12.88 9.57
CA ILE A 14 6.34 -12.01 10.75
C ILE A 14 5.42 -10.81 10.55
N LEU A 15 5.48 -10.15 9.40
CA LEU A 15 4.60 -9.04 9.08
C LEU A 15 3.13 -9.46 9.07
N PHE A 16 2.85 -10.65 8.52
CA PHE A 16 1.51 -11.22 8.47
C PHE A 16 0.97 -11.54 9.88
N LEU A 17 1.79 -12.16 10.71
CA LEU A 17 1.45 -12.45 12.11
C LEU A 17 1.22 -11.15 12.90
N LEU A 18 2.08 -10.14 12.70
CA LEU A 18 1.94 -8.84 13.33
C LEU A 18 0.61 -8.16 12.96
N THR A 19 0.24 -8.19 11.69
CA THR A 19 -1.01 -7.53 11.22
C THR A 19 -2.26 -8.27 11.70
N LEU A 20 -2.21 -9.59 11.89
CA LEU A 20 -3.37 -10.39 12.32
C LEU A 20 -3.50 -10.51 13.84
N ALA A 21 -2.39 -10.69 14.56
CA ALA A 21 -2.40 -11.02 15.99
C ALA A 21 -2.10 -9.82 16.90
N ALA A 22 -1.31 -8.84 16.45
CA ALA A 22 -0.91 -7.72 17.28
C ALA A 22 -2.03 -6.67 17.42
N PRO A 23 -2.03 -5.88 18.50
CA PRO A 23 -2.86 -4.69 18.60
C PRO A 23 -2.48 -3.67 17.51
N VAL A 24 -3.46 -2.92 17.02
CA VAL A 24 -3.27 -1.98 15.90
C VAL A 24 -2.16 -0.96 16.18
N ILE A 25 -2.00 -0.55 17.44
CA ILE A 25 -0.92 0.36 17.85
C ILE A 25 0.47 -0.26 17.63
N ALA A 26 0.65 -1.54 17.93
CA ALA A 26 1.93 -2.21 17.72
C ALA A 26 2.23 -2.35 16.21
N ALA A 27 1.23 -2.69 15.42
CA ALA A 27 1.36 -2.74 13.97
C ALA A 27 1.71 -1.36 13.38
N SER A 28 1.07 -0.29 13.87
CA SER A 28 1.36 1.08 13.40
C SER A 28 2.76 1.57 13.78
N LEU A 29 3.26 1.21 14.97
CA LEU A 29 4.63 1.52 15.40
C LEU A 29 5.67 0.81 14.53
N VAL A 30 5.45 -0.48 14.26
CA VAL A 30 6.37 -1.25 13.39
C VAL A 30 6.33 -0.70 11.98
N MET A 31 5.14 -0.39 11.43
CA MET A 31 5.02 0.21 10.10
C MET A 31 5.67 1.58 10.03
N SER A 32 5.55 2.43 11.06
CA SER A 32 6.22 3.74 11.10
C SER A 32 7.74 3.61 11.10
N ALA A 33 8.28 2.67 11.86
CA ALA A 33 9.72 2.37 11.87
C ALA A 33 10.20 1.84 10.51
N LEU A 34 9.45 0.91 9.90
CA LEU A 34 9.76 0.39 8.57
C LEU A 34 9.75 1.49 7.50
N MET A 35 8.78 2.41 7.55
CA MET A 35 8.72 3.53 6.61
C MET A 35 9.87 4.51 6.78
N ALA A 36 10.28 4.80 8.02
CA ALA A 36 11.45 5.64 8.28
C ALA A 36 12.73 4.99 7.75
N ILE A 37 12.91 3.68 7.97
CA ILE A 37 14.05 2.91 7.45
C ILE A 37 14.04 2.87 5.92
N ALA A 38 12.88 2.64 5.32
CA ALA A 38 12.73 2.61 3.86
C ALA A 38 13.05 3.97 3.22
N ALA A 39 12.59 5.07 3.83
CA ALA A 39 12.92 6.42 3.40
C ALA A 39 14.43 6.69 3.51
N TYR A 40 15.06 6.27 4.61
CA TYR A 40 16.52 6.37 4.78
C TYR A 40 17.28 5.57 3.72
N GLU A 41 16.90 4.31 3.50
CA GLU A 41 17.55 3.46 2.48
C GLU A 41 17.38 4.03 1.08
N LEU A 42 16.17 4.51 0.76
CA LEU A 42 15.87 5.08 -0.55
C LEU A 42 16.63 6.37 -0.81
N LEU A 43 16.75 7.26 0.16
CA LEU A 43 17.39 8.57 -0.04
C LEU A 43 18.91 8.52 0.12
N TYR A 44 19.37 7.95 1.24
CA TYR A 44 20.78 8.00 1.60
C TYR A 44 21.60 6.87 0.98
N ARG A 45 21.09 5.63 1.07
CA ARG A 45 21.85 4.45 0.66
C ARG A 45 21.94 4.28 -0.86
N THR A 46 20.95 4.77 -1.60
CA THR A 46 21.01 4.83 -3.07
C THR A 46 21.85 6.00 -3.57
N GLY A 47 22.20 6.95 -2.69
CA GLY A 47 22.95 8.14 -3.05
C GLY A 47 22.15 9.21 -3.78
N LEU A 48 20.81 9.10 -3.79
CA LEU A 48 19.93 10.07 -4.42
C LEU A 48 20.04 11.44 -3.74
N VAL A 49 20.07 11.46 -2.40
CA VAL A 49 20.22 12.69 -1.63
C VAL A 49 21.44 12.59 -0.71
N LYS A 50 22.41 13.45 -0.91
CA LYS A 50 23.67 13.45 -0.15
C LYS A 50 23.61 14.24 1.16
N ARG A 51 22.51 14.98 1.38
CA ARG A 51 22.36 15.86 2.55
C ARG A 51 21.65 15.12 3.69
N PRO A 52 22.33 14.88 4.84
CA PRO A 52 21.77 14.14 5.96
C PRO A 52 20.55 14.84 6.57
N ARG A 53 20.49 16.18 6.59
CA ARG A 53 19.35 16.93 7.13
C ARG A 53 18.06 16.66 6.37
N LEU A 54 18.09 16.72 5.03
CA LEU A 54 16.93 16.44 4.20
C LEU A 54 16.43 14.99 4.38
N VAL A 55 17.38 14.05 4.50
CA VAL A 55 17.07 12.64 4.76
C VAL A 55 16.39 12.46 6.13
N ILE A 56 16.91 13.12 7.17
CA ILE A 56 16.34 13.06 8.53
C ILE A 56 14.90 13.61 8.54
N TYR A 57 14.67 14.77 7.94
CA TYR A 57 13.32 15.35 7.84
C TYR A 57 12.35 14.42 7.11
N SER A 58 12.78 13.79 6.03
CA SER A 58 11.98 12.83 5.28
C SER A 58 11.67 11.56 6.09
N CYS A 59 12.63 11.05 6.87
CA CYS A 59 12.42 9.90 7.75
C CYS A 59 11.42 10.22 8.88
N ILE A 60 11.54 11.39 9.51
CA ILE A 60 10.60 11.85 10.53
C ILE A 60 9.21 12.01 9.94
N MET A 61 9.11 12.62 8.76
CA MET A 61 7.83 12.79 8.07
C MET A 61 7.19 11.45 7.73
N ALA A 62 7.95 10.48 7.23
CA ALA A 62 7.48 9.14 6.92
C ALA A 62 6.88 8.42 8.14
N ALA A 63 7.56 8.52 9.28
CA ALA A 63 7.06 7.98 10.55
C ALA A 63 5.80 8.72 11.02
N ALA A 64 5.79 10.04 10.94
CA ALA A 64 4.67 10.88 11.38
C ALA A 64 3.39 10.62 10.58
N VAL A 65 3.49 10.40 9.26
CA VAL A 65 2.36 10.05 8.39
C VAL A 65 1.72 8.71 8.83
N CYS A 66 2.53 7.70 9.14
CA CYS A 66 2.04 6.42 9.60
C CYS A 66 1.34 6.53 10.97
N MET A 67 1.93 7.27 11.92
CA MET A 67 1.34 7.48 13.23
C MET A 67 0.04 8.32 13.15
N TRP A 68 0.01 9.33 12.32
CA TRP A 68 -1.20 10.10 12.07
C TRP A 68 -2.35 9.22 11.58
N SER A 69 -2.07 8.28 10.67
CA SER A 69 -3.08 7.34 10.16
C SER A 69 -3.66 6.41 11.24
N TYR A 70 -2.89 6.09 12.28
CA TYR A 70 -3.37 5.33 13.43
C TYR A 70 -4.34 6.13 14.29
N PHE A 71 -4.01 7.37 14.61
CA PHE A 71 -4.84 8.18 15.51
C PHE A 71 -6.18 8.61 14.86
N GLY A 72 -6.40 8.33 13.57
CA GLY A 72 -7.60 8.75 12.85
C GLY A 72 -7.77 10.27 12.89
N ALA A 73 -6.67 10.98 13.10
CA ALA A 73 -6.67 12.38 13.47
C ALA A 73 -7.32 13.24 12.38
N ILE A 74 -8.00 14.27 12.85
CA ILE A 74 -8.67 15.30 12.08
C ILE A 74 -7.82 15.73 10.88
N HIS A 75 -8.42 15.78 9.70
CA HIS A 75 -7.75 16.16 8.44
C HIS A 75 -6.88 17.40 8.56
N SER A 76 -7.26 18.35 9.42
CA SER A 76 -6.53 19.60 9.66
C SER A 76 -5.11 19.40 10.14
N TYR A 77 -4.85 18.44 11.01
CA TYR A 77 -3.49 18.16 11.50
C TYR A 77 -2.57 17.58 10.41
N PHE A 78 -3.13 16.80 9.49
CA PHE A 78 -2.36 16.28 8.35
C PHE A 78 -1.92 17.40 7.41
N VAL A 79 -2.81 18.35 7.14
CA VAL A 79 -2.49 19.52 6.31
C VAL A 79 -1.38 20.36 6.97
N ILE A 80 -1.45 20.58 8.29
CA ILE A 80 -0.41 21.30 9.03
C ILE A 80 0.93 20.58 8.91
N LEU A 81 0.94 19.27 9.06
CA LEU A 81 2.13 18.44 8.95
C LEU A 81 2.78 18.53 7.56
N ILE A 82 1.96 18.53 6.49
CA ILE A 82 2.42 18.74 5.11
C ILE A 82 3.02 20.14 4.95
N ILE A 83 2.34 21.18 5.45
CA ILE A 83 2.80 22.56 5.34
C ILE A 83 4.14 22.74 6.05
N VAL A 84 4.27 22.23 7.28
CA VAL A 84 5.52 22.29 8.04
C VAL A 84 6.65 21.56 7.29
N PHE A 85 6.38 20.38 6.76
CA PHE A 85 7.37 19.64 5.99
C PHE A 85 7.80 20.40 4.73
N PHE A 86 6.85 21.02 4.03
CA PHE A 86 7.12 21.85 2.86
C PHE A 86 8.00 23.05 3.21
N ILE A 87 7.66 23.77 4.29
CA ILE A 87 8.42 24.94 4.75
C ILE A 87 9.85 24.51 5.12
N LEU A 88 10.02 23.40 5.85
CA LEU A 88 11.34 22.90 6.22
C LEU A 88 12.18 22.54 4.99
N MET A 89 11.61 21.87 4.01
CA MET A 89 12.31 21.49 2.77
C MET A 89 12.72 22.71 1.97
N PHE A 90 11.81 23.67 1.78
CA PHE A 90 12.12 24.89 1.04
C PHE A 90 13.08 25.82 1.78
N SER A 91 13.02 25.87 3.10
CA SER A 91 13.99 26.65 3.88
C SER A 91 15.42 26.14 3.71
N GLU A 92 15.64 24.83 3.69
CA GLU A 92 16.96 24.25 3.40
C GLU A 92 17.45 24.58 1.97
N MET A 93 16.53 24.58 1.00
CA MET A 93 16.86 24.98 -0.37
C MET A 93 17.26 26.46 -0.47
N MET A 94 16.54 27.34 0.24
CA MET A 94 16.84 28.79 0.25
C MET A 94 18.14 29.11 0.99
N LEU A 95 18.47 28.38 2.05
CA LEU A 95 19.71 28.56 2.81
C LEU A 95 20.96 28.08 2.05
N ASP A 96 20.84 27.03 1.23
CA ASP A 96 21.97 26.40 0.57
C ASP A 96 21.64 26.07 -0.91
N HIS A 97 21.13 27.08 -1.64
CA HIS A 97 20.65 26.97 -3.03
C HIS A 97 21.73 26.49 -4.02
N ILE A 98 23.02 26.60 -3.68
CA ILE A 98 24.11 26.11 -4.54
C ILE A 98 24.25 24.59 -4.49
N LYS A 99 23.84 23.96 -3.38
CA LYS A 99 24.11 22.54 -3.10
C LYS A 99 22.84 21.68 -3.01
N VAL A 100 21.67 22.29 -2.89
CA VAL A 100 20.37 21.60 -2.82
C VAL A 100 19.64 21.84 -4.15
N HIS A 101 19.45 20.79 -4.91
CA HIS A 101 18.73 20.86 -6.18
C HIS A 101 17.25 20.50 -5.98
N PHE A 102 16.40 20.99 -6.88
CA PHE A 102 14.97 20.67 -6.85
C PHE A 102 14.70 19.16 -6.96
N GLU A 103 15.59 18.43 -7.65
CA GLU A 103 15.54 16.98 -7.74
C GLU A 103 15.64 16.31 -6.37
N ASP A 104 16.55 16.80 -5.49
CA ASP A 104 16.70 16.29 -4.13
C ASP A 104 15.42 16.47 -3.30
N LEU A 105 14.77 17.65 -3.43
CA LEU A 105 13.50 17.93 -2.76
C LEU A 105 12.40 16.99 -3.26
N SER A 106 12.27 16.83 -4.57
CA SER A 106 11.22 15.97 -5.14
C SER A 106 11.37 14.52 -4.68
N MET A 107 12.59 14.00 -4.58
CA MET A 107 12.86 12.68 -4.03
C MET A 107 12.51 12.59 -2.54
N CYS A 108 12.79 13.64 -1.76
CA CYS A 108 12.40 13.72 -0.34
C CYS A 108 10.88 13.74 -0.18
N PHE A 109 10.13 14.44 -1.03
CA PHE A 109 8.66 14.42 -1.01
C PHE A 109 8.10 13.04 -1.37
N VAL A 110 8.66 12.38 -2.36
CA VAL A 110 8.24 11.01 -2.72
C VAL A 110 8.50 10.04 -1.59
N ALA A 111 9.71 10.04 -1.04
CA ALA A 111 10.12 9.09 0.00
C ALA A 111 9.53 9.40 1.38
N GLY A 112 9.38 10.66 1.75
CA GLY A 112 8.91 11.09 3.06
C GLY A 112 7.40 11.24 3.18
N LEU A 113 6.71 11.55 2.07
CA LEU A 113 5.27 11.81 2.08
C LEU A 113 4.48 10.81 1.22
N LEU A 114 4.77 10.73 -0.08
CA LEU A 114 3.93 9.99 -1.01
C LEU A 114 3.90 8.49 -0.71
N ILE A 115 5.06 7.85 -0.61
CA ILE A 115 5.16 6.41 -0.34
C ILE A 115 4.57 6.06 1.04
N PRO A 116 4.95 6.75 2.15
CA PRO A 116 4.36 6.47 3.45
C PRO A 116 2.85 6.73 3.51
N TYR A 117 2.34 7.75 2.82
CA TYR A 117 0.90 8.02 2.76
C TYR A 117 0.13 6.89 2.07
N MET A 118 0.62 6.37 0.95
CA MET A 118 0.01 5.23 0.26
C MET A 118 0.00 3.99 1.15
N LEU A 119 1.13 3.65 1.76
CA LEU A 119 1.26 2.46 2.61
C LEU A 119 0.55 2.60 3.96
N SER A 120 0.36 3.81 4.46
CA SER A 120 -0.42 4.07 5.68
C SER A 120 -1.91 3.71 5.52
N SER A 121 -2.39 3.50 4.29
CA SER A 121 -3.73 2.97 4.03
C SER A 121 -3.96 1.60 4.69
N LEU A 122 -2.91 0.79 4.85
CA LEU A 122 -2.99 -0.48 5.57
C LEU A 122 -3.33 -0.28 7.05
N ILE A 123 -2.78 0.76 7.69
CA ILE A 123 -3.09 1.10 9.09
C ILE A 123 -4.55 1.58 9.20
N ARG A 124 -5.02 2.37 8.23
CA ARG A 124 -6.42 2.82 8.19
C ARG A 124 -7.39 1.67 8.02
N ILE A 125 -7.04 0.68 7.19
CA ILE A 125 -7.82 -0.55 7.05
C ILE A 125 -7.87 -1.31 8.38
N LEU A 126 -6.75 -1.46 9.08
CA LEU A 126 -6.70 -2.14 10.39
C LEU A 126 -7.57 -1.49 11.47
N ASN A 127 -7.80 -0.17 11.38
CA ASN A 127 -8.66 0.57 12.30
C ASN A 127 -10.17 0.40 12.02
N MET A 128 -10.56 -0.28 10.94
CA MET A 128 -11.96 -0.60 10.65
C MET A 128 -12.44 -1.79 11.49
N ASP A 129 -13.74 -1.89 11.76
CA ASP A 129 -14.34 -2.97 12.58
C ASP A 129 -14.00 -4.38 12.05
N LEU A 130 -13.92 -4.56 10.74
CA LEU A 130 -13.51 -5.81 10.08
C LEU A 130 -12.09 -5.72 9.48
N GLY A 131 -11.29 -4.77 9.92
CA GLY A 131 -10.02 -4.41 9.33
C GLY A 131 -9.03 -5.58 9.21
N ARG A 132 -9.03 -6.50 10.17
CA ARG A 132 -8.15 -7.69 10.14
C ARG A 132 -8.46 -8.65 8.99
N TYR A 133 -9.71 -8.75 8.57
CA TYR A 133 -10.08 -9.54 7.39
C TYR A 133 -9.82 -8.74 6.11
N VAL A 134 -10.18 -7.47 6.10
CA VAL A 134 -10.02 -6.61 4.91
C VAL A 134 -8.56 -6.39 4.53
N ILE A 135 -7.64 -6.36 5.51
CA ILE A 135 -6.21 -6.18 5.24
C ILE A 135 -5.59 -7.37 4.47
N LEU A 136 -6.20 -8.54 4.53
CA LEU A 136 -5.74 -9.70 3.76
C LEU A 136 -5.97 -9.51 2.25
N ILE A 137 -6.97 -8.71 1.86
CA ILE A 137 -7.34 -8.49 0.46
C ILE A 137 -6.16 -7.99 -0.38
N PRO A 138 -5.51 -6.86 -0.06
CA PRO A 138 -4.38 -6.38 -0.85
C PRO A 138 -3.22 -7.37 -0.90
N PHE A 139 -2.98 -8.13 0.17
CA PHE A 139 -1.95 -9.16 0.17
C PHE A 139 -2.28 -10.33 -0.75
N VAL A 140 -3.52 -10.85 -0.65
CA VAL A 140 -3.99 -11.94 -1.52
C VAL A 140 -3.93 -11.52 -2.99
N VAL A 141 -4.43 -10.32 -3.31
CA VAL A 141 -4.40 -9.80 -4.69
C VAL A 141 -2.96 -9.67 -5.19
N ALA A 142 -2.06 -9.08 -4.42
CA ALA A 142 -0.67 -8.89 -4.82
C ALA A 142 0.04 -10.22 -5.06
N PHE A 143 0.00 -11.13 -4.08
CA PHE A 143 0.68 -12.44 -4.21
C PHE A 143 0.09 -13.30 -5.31
N MET A 144 -1.23 -13.35 -5.44
CA MET A 144 -1.87 -14.17 -6.48
C MET A 144 -1.69 -13.58 -7.87
N SER A 145 -1.69 -12.25 -8.00
CA SER A 145 -1.36 -11.59 -9.25
C SER A 145 0.08 -11.88 -9.69
N ASP A 146 1.05 -11.77 -8.79
CA ASP A 146 2.44 -12.04 -9.10
C ASP A 146 2.67 -13.53 -9.44
N ALA A 147 2.07 -14.44 -8.69
CA ALA A 147 2.13 -15.86 -8.96
C ALA A 147 1.50 -16.20 -10.32
N GLY A 148 0.30 -15.68 -10.59
CA GLY A 148 -0.39 -15.88 -11.87
C GLY A 148 0.39 -15.32 -13.06
N ALA A 149 0.94 -14.12 -12.92
CA ALA A 149 1.78 -13.50 -13.93
C ALA A 149 3.04 -14.34 -14.21
N TYR A 150 3.67 -14.87 -13.17
CA TYR A 150 4.84 -15.71 -13.29
C TYR A 150 4.55 -17.05 -13.97
N PHE A 151 3.56 -17.80 -13.48
CA PHE A 151 3.26 -19.13 -14.01
C PHE A 151 2.72 -19.09 -15.45
N ILE A 152 1.81 -18.15 -15.75
CA ILE A 152 1.27 -18.01 -17.10
C ILE A 152 2.31 -17.41 -18.04
N GLY A 153 3.07 -16.43 -17.59
CA GLY A 153 4.15 -15.84 -18.36
C GLY A 153 5.25 -16.86 -18.73
N LEU A 154 5.59 -17.77 -17.80
CA LEU A 154 6.57 -18.83 -18.05
C LEU A 154 6.06 -19.88 -19.05
N LYS A 155 4.77 -20.28 -18.94
CA LYS A 155 4.22 -21.40 -19.74
C LYS A 155 3.67 -20.93 -21.10
N PHE A 156 3.08 -19.76 -21.16
CA PHE A 156 2.34 -19.26 -22.33
C PHE A 156 2.90 -17.95 -22.90
N GLY A 157 3.92 -17.33 -22.25
CA GLY A 157 4.44 -16.03 -22.66
C GLY A 157 5.11 -16.08 -24.03
N ARG A 158 4.52 -15.39 -24.99
CA ARG A 158 5.03 -15.22 -26.36
C ARG A 158 5.39 -13.79 -26.70
N HIS A 159 4.57 -12.85 -26.25
CA HIS A 159 4.73 -11.42 -26.56
C HIS A 159 5.35 -10.69 -25.38
N LYS A 160 6.44 -9.99 -25.60
CA LYS A 160 7.12 -9.18 -24.59
C LYS A 160 6.31 -7.92 -24.28
N LEU A 161 6.08 -7.61 -22.99
CA LEU A 161 5.33 -6.42 -22.57
C LEU A 161 6.14 -5.13 -22.73
N ALA A 162 7.39 -5.16 -22.27
CA ALA A 162 8.28 -4.00 -22.30
C ALA A 162 9.74 -4.46 -22.47
N PRO A 163 10.19 -4.74 -23.70
CA PRO A 163 11.51 -5.32 -23.96
C PRO A 163 12.67 -4.51 -23.41
N VAL A 164 12.56 -3.19 -23.43
CA VAL A 164 13.60 -2.25 -23.00
C VAL A 164 13.69 -2.16 -21.48
N VAL A 165 12.55 -2.17 -20.77
CA VAL A 165 12.50 -1.97 -19.31
C VAL A 165 12.60 -3.29 -18.57
N SER A 166 11.90 -4.31 -19.04
CA SER A 166 11.88 -5.64 -18.43
C SER A 166 11.73 -6.75 -19.47
N PRO A 167 12.86 -7.35 -19.90
CA PRO A 167 12.86 -8.32 -20.99
C PRO A 167 12.15 -9.64 -20.67
N ASN A 168 11.85 -9.91 -19.39
CA ASN A 168 11.22 -11.14 -18.95
C ASN A 168 9.70 -11.05 -18.77
N LYS A 169 9.11 -9.83 -18.83
CA LYS A 169 7.67 -9.66 -18.68
C LYS A 169 6.94 -9.86 -20.01
N THR A 170 5.84 -10.63 -19.97
CA THR A 170 5.02 -10.95 -21.13
C THR A 170 3.59 -10.44 -20.97
N ILE A 171 2.91 -10.16 -22.07
CA ILE A 171 1.52 -9.69 -22.11
C ILE A 171 0.61 -10.80 -21.56
N GLU A 172 0.83 -12.04 -21.97
CA GLU A 172 0.08 -13.21 -21.49
C GLU A 172 0.24 -13.39 -19.97
N GLY A 173 1.46 -13.15 -19.47
CA GLY A 173 1.72 -13.15 -18.03
C GLY A 173 0.94 -12.07 -17.31
N ALA A 174 0.87 -10.86 -17.84
CA ALA A 174 0.09 -9.77 -17.23
C ALA A 174 -1.41 -10.09 -17.16
N LEU A 175 -1.97 -10.62 -18.26
CA LEU A 175 -3.36 -11.08 -18.29
C LEU A 175 -3.60 -12.23 -17.31
N GLY A 176 -2.64 -13.14 -17.21
CA GLY A 176 -2.66 -14.23 -16.23
C GLY A 176 -2.69 -13.74 -14.80
N GLY A 177 -1.89 -12.74 -14.47
CA GLY A 177 -1.90 -12.09 -13.17
C GLY A 177 -3.27 -11.50 -12.80
N ILE A 178 -3.90 -10.79 -13.74
CA ILE A 178 -5.24 -10.24 -13.55
C ILE A 178 -6.27 -11.35 -13.32
N ALA A 179 -6.25 -12.40 -14.13
CA ALA A 179 -7.17 -13.52 -13.99
C ALA A 179 -7.02 -14.22 -12.63
N PHE A 180 -5.79 -14.47 -12.18
CA PHE A 180 -5.53 -15.06 -10.87
C PHE A 180 -5.96 -14.15 -9.71
N ALA A 181 -5.75 -12.85 -9.82
CA ALA A 181 -6.23 -11.89 -8.82
C ALA A 181 -7.76 -11.92 -8.69
N VAL A 182 -8.48 -11.93 -9.83
CA VAL A 182 -9.95 -11.99 -9.83
C VAL A 182 -10.45 -13.31 -9.22
N VAL A 183 -9.89 -14.45 -9.63
CA VAL A 183 -10.29 -15.76 -9.11
C VAL A 183 -10.01 -15.86 -7.61
N SER A 184 -8.85 -15.40 -7.15
CA SER A 184 -8.50 -15.43 -5.73
C SER A 184 -9.42 -14.54 -4.89
N MET A 185 -9.84 -13.39 -5.42
CA MET A 185 -10.81 -12.51 -4.75
C MET A 185 -12.20 -13.15 -4.66
N LEU A 186 -12.63 -13.85 -5.71
CA LEU A 186 -13.89 -14.61 -5.66
C LEU A 186 -13.84 -15.70 -4.59
N VAL A 187 -12.76 -16.49 -4.56
CA VAL A 187 -12.58 -17.53 -3.55
C VAL A 187 -12.53 -16.91 -2.16
N TYR A 188 -11.83 -15.80 -1.98
CA TYR A 188 -11.75 -15.09 -0.71
C TYR A 188 -13.12 -14.60 -0.25
N ALA A 189 -13.91 -14.01 -1.15
CA ALA A 189 -15.26 -13.57 -0.87
C ALA A 189 -16.19 -14.73 -0.44
N LEU A 190 -16.09 -15.88 -1.11
CA LEU A 190 -16.87 -17.08 -0.76
C LEU A 190 -16.50 -17.65 0.62
N ILE A 191 -15.23 -17.58 1.02
CA ILE A 191 -14.77 -18.08 2.33
C ILE A 191 -15.25 -17.15 3.46
N ILE A 192 -15.26 -15.85 3.23
CA ILE A 192 -15.66 -14.86 4.26
C ILE A 192 -17.16 -14.59 4.25
N ASP A 193 -17.86 -14.93 3.15
CA ASP A 193 -19.29 -14.66 2.98
C ASP A 193 -20.17 -15.55 3.84
N SER A 194 -20.06 -15.37 5.11
CA SER A 194 -21.10 -15.73 6.07
C SER A 194 -21.92 -14.51 6.52
N GLY A 195 -22.10 -13.48 5.67
CA GLY A 195 -23.10 -12.45 5.90
C GLY A 195 -22.67 -10.98 5.96
N SER A 196 -21.50 -10.60 5.50
CA SER A 196 -21.03 -9.21 5.60
C SER A 196 -20.98 -8.51 4.24
N THR A 197 -22.04 -7.80 3.87
CA THR A 197 -22.07 -6.79 2.78
C THR A 197 -20.95 -5.74 2.86
N THR A 198 -20.28 -5.64 4.00
CA THR A 198 -19.18 -4.71 4.27
C THR A 198 -17.90 -5.06 3.48
N VAL A 199 -17.59 -6.36 3.31
CA VAL A 199 -16.42 -6.81 2.52
C VAL A 199 -16.60 -6.43 1.04
N LEU A 200 -17.81 -6.60 0.51
CA LEU A 200 -18.13 -6.19 -0.86
C LEU A 200 -17.97 -4.68 -1.05
N ARG A 201 -18.39 -3.86 -0.07
CA ARG A 201 -18.24 -2.39 -0.12
C ARG A 201 -16.78 -1.95 -0.03
N CYS A 202 -15.95 -2.61 0.75
CA CYS A 202 -14.51 -2.33 0.80
C CYS A 202 -13.79 -2.71 -0.50
N CYS A 203 -14.22 -3.79 -1.15
CA CYS A 203 -13.68 -4.18 -2.45
C CYS A 203 -14.03 -3.18 -3.57
N THR A 204 -15.21 -2.55 -3.51
CA THR A 204 -15.60 -1.51 -4.47
C THR A 204 -14.91 -0.16 -4.22
N ALA A 205 -14.45 0.10 -3.00
CA ALA A 205 -13.71 1.31 -2.65
C ALA A 205 -12.19 1.21 -2.93
N SER A 206 -11.69 0.01 -3.26
CA SER A 206 -10.29 -0.20 -3.64
C SER A 206 -10.06 0.26 -5.10
N PRO A 207 -8.90 0.87 -5.44
CA PRO A 207 -8.58 1.32 -6.79
C PRO A 207 -8.24 0.19 -7.79
N VAL A 208 -8.58 -1.06 -7.48
CA VAL A 208 -8.62 -2.13 -8.48
C VAL A 208 -9.73 -1.76 -9.47
N PRO A 209 -9.51 -1.83 -10.79
CA PRO A 209 -10.42 -1.26 -11.77
C PRO A 209 -11.84 -1.76 -11.55
N CYS A 210 -12.71 -0.83 -11.16
CA CYS A 210 -14.11 -1.01 -10.75
C CYS A 210 -14.97 -1.79 -11.76
N TRP A 211 -14.56 -1.84 -13.04
CA TRP A 211 -15.31 -2.53 -14.09
C TRP A 211 -15.23 -4.06 -13.97
N ALA A 212 -14.14 -4.63 -13.46
CA ALA A 212 -14.01 -6.08 -13.25
C ALA A 212 -14.91 -6.57 -12.11
N PHE A 213 -15.19 -5.70 -11.12
CA PHE A 213 -16.01 -6.01 -9.96
C PHE A 213 -17.51 -5.77 -10.22
N SER A 214 -17.85 -4.77 -11.03
CA SER A 214 -19.23 -4.44 -11.39
C SER A 214 -19.93 -5.58 -12.13
N ALA A 215 -19.19 -6.35 -12.94
CA ALA A 215 -19.73 -7.50 -13.66
C ALA A 215 -20.09 -8.69 -12.73
N ILE A 216 -19.46 -8.77 -11.55
CA ILE A 216 -19.65 -9.87 -10.58
C ILE A 216 -20.75 -9.53 -9.57
N CYS A 217 -20.90 -8.25 -9.21
CA CYS A 217 -21.94 -7.78 -8.29
C CYS A 217 -23.33 -7.68 -8.92
N ALA A 218 -23.48 -7.84 -10.24
CA ALA A 218 -24.76 -7.81 -10.94
C ALA A 218 -25.56 -9.12 -10.84
N SER A 219 -25.09 -10.13 -10.11
CA SER A 219 -25.88 -11.34 -9.81
C SER A 219 -26.86 -11.07 -8.67
N PRO A 220 -28.18 -11.15 -8.90
CA PRO A 220 -29.18 -10.91 -7.86
C PRO A 220 -29.28 -12.11 -6.93
N SER A 221 -28.62 -12.06 -5.77
CA SER A 221 -28.98 -12.98 -4.69
C SER A 221 -30.20 -12.42 -3.94
N SER A 222 -31.29 -13.08 -4.14
CA SER A 222 -32.56 -12.91 -3.45
C SER A 222 -32.41 -13.15 -1.96
N SER A 223 -32.40 -12.11 -1.14
CA SER A 223 -33.03 -12.12 0.17
C SER A 223 -33.17 -10.69 0.67
N GLY A 224 -34.38 -10.16 0.52
CA GLY A 224 -34.75 -8.84 0.99
C GLY A 224 -34.77 -8.76 2.50
N ARG A 225 -34.09 -7.72 3.02
CA ARG A 225 -34.55 -7.00 4.23
C ARG A 225 -34.26 -5.51 4.00
N PRO A 226 -35.23 -4.63 4.26
CA PRO A 226 -35.07 -3.21 4.06
C PRO A 226 -34.19 -2.62 5.16
N VAL A 227 -33.13 -1.92 4.76
CA VAL A 227 -32.38 -1.05 5.67
C VAL A 227 -33.18 0.23 5.83
N SER A 228 -33.97 0.30 6.89
CA SER A 228 -34.56 1.53 7.38
C SER A 228 -33.73 2.07 8.53
N ARG A 229 -33.33 3.34 8.42
CA ARG A 229 -32.95 4.30 9.44
C ARG A 229 -31.61 4.07 10.16
N ILE A 230 -30.62 4.88 9.77
CA ILE A 230 -29.89 5.73 10.71
C ILE A 230 -29.56 7.03 9.94
N THR A 231 -30.50 7.97 9.98
CA THR A 231 -30.28 9.40 9.90
C THR A 231 -30.53 9.94 11.29
N ALA A 232 -29.64 10.76 11.78
CA ALA A 232 -29.63 11.59 12.98
C ALA A 232 -28.63 11.14 14.06
N ILE A 233 -27.53 11.73 14.13
CA ILE A 233 -27.00 12.83 14.98
C ILE A 233 -25.60 13.15 14.48
#